data_823ac3cb2ac52bb1f689a696c6959b14
#
_entry.id   823ac3cb2ac52bb1f689a696c6959b14
#
_cell.length_a   1.000
_cell.length_b   1.000
_cell.length_c   1.000
_cell.angle_alpha   90.00
_cell.angle_beta   90.00
_cell.angle_gamma   90.00
#
_symmetry.space_group_name_H-M   'P 1'
#
loop_
_entity.id
_entity.type
_entity.pdbx_description
1 polymer ?
#
loop_
_entity_poly.entity_id
_entity_poly.type
_entity_poly.pdbx_seq_one_letter_code
_entity_poly.pdbx_strand_id
1 'polypeptide(L)'
;WFVGAEFTQTEVDGAVIADNKAWYVTAGMRFGKFTPHITYEVEEADNGTQLGLVAALPLTISTGEAVTDATWASIYQTSAGIAAQQELDVSALTVGIRYDVEPGFALKTDVTWYSDDLNDLNDATLLKVGVNYTF
;
A
#
# COMPACT_ATOMS: atom_id res chain seq x y z
N TRP A 1 -3.62 20.80 19.73
CA TRP A 1 -2.80 20.09 18.79
C TRP A 1 -2.88 18.57 19.07
N PHE A 2 -2.62 17.79 18.07
CA PHE A 2 -2.43 16.34 18.19
C PHE A 2 -1.27 15.91 17.30
N VAL A 3 -0.65 14.79 17.66
CA VAL A 3 0.33 14.06 16.86
C VAL A 3 0.00 12.58 17.02
N GLY A 4 0.06 11.84 15.95
CA GLY A 4 -0.11 10.39 15.93
C GLY A 4 0.93 9.75 15.01
N ALA A 5 1.31 8.53 15.31
CA ALA A 5 2.16 7.71 14.46
C ALA A 5 1.78 6.25 14.63
N GLU A 6 1.95 5.48 13.57
CA GLU A 6 1.76 4.03 13.59
C GLU A 6 2.82 3.38 12.72
N PHE A 7 3.23 2.19 13.11
CA PHE A 7 4.09 1.31 12.32
C PHE A 7 3.46 -0.08 12.30
N THR A 8 3.40 -0.67 11.13
CA THR A 8 2.93 -2.03 10.92
C THR A 8 3.98 -2.81 10.13
N GLN A 9 4.12 -4.08 10.46
CA GLN A 9 4.97 -5.02 9.72
C GLN A 9 4.24 -6.35 9.61
N THR A 10 4.22 -6.90 8.41
CA THR A 10 3.66 -8.22 8.13
C THR A 10 4.75 -9.06 7.48
N GLU A 11 5.07 -10.19 8.08
CA GLU A 11 5.99 -11.19 7.55
C GLU A 11 5.22 -12.47 7.26
N VAL A 12 5.42 -13.06 6.09
CA VAL A 12 4.70 -14.26 5.65
C VAL A 12 5.68 -15.32 5.20
N ASP A 13 5.97 -16.27 6.10
CA ASP A 13 6.88 -17.37 5.83
C ASP A 13 6.31 -18.40 4.85
N GLY A 14 7.11 -18.80 3.86
CA GLY A 14 6.80 -19.91 2.97
C GLY A 14 5.64 -19.68 2.01
N ALA A 15 5.24 -18.42 1.78
CA ALA A 15 4.19 -18.04 0.85
C ALA A 15 4.73 -17.17 -0.30
N VAL A 16 3.94 -17.05 -1.36
CA VAL A 16 4.23 -16.14 -2.49
C VAL A 16 3.70 -14.71 -2.25
N ILE A 17 3.49 -14.35 -0.99
CA ILE A 17 3.03 -13.02 -0.57
C ILE A 17 4.23 -12.27 0.00
N ALA A 18 4.47 -11.06 -0.47
CA ALA A 18 5.59 -10.22 -0.05
C ALA A 18 5.46 -9.79 1.42
N ASP A 19 6.60 -9.62 2.06
CA ASP A 19 6.67 -8.96 3.34
C ASP A 19 6.36 -7.48 3.15
N ASN A 20 5.54 -6.93 4.05
CA ASN A 20 5.08 -5.55 3.96
C ASN A 20 5.43 -4.79 5.24
N LYS A 21 5.87 -3.54 5.09
CA LYS A 21 6.07 -2.58 6.16
C LYS A 21 5.37 -1.29 5.80
N ALA A 22 4.64 -0.74 6.75
CA ALA A 22 4.02 0.57 6.56
C ALA A 22 4.14 1.40 7.83
N TRP A 23 4.28 2.70 7.68
CA TRP A 23 4.23 3.63 8.79
C TRP A 23 3.68 4.98 8.35
N TYR A 24 3.10 5.67 9.30
CA TYR A 24 2.72 7.07 9.09
C TYR A 24 2.98 7.92 10.31
N VAL A 25 3.11 9.21 10.08
CA VAL A 25 3.10 10.26 11.10
C VAL A 25 2.09 11.32 10.69
N THR A 26 1.23 11.70 11.62
CA THR A 26 0.23 12.75 11.41
C THR A 26 0.34 13.81 12.51
N ALA A 27 0.11 15.06 12.15
CA ALA A 27 0.02 16.17 13.10
C ALA A 27 -1.08 17.14 12.68
N GLY A 28 -1.71 17.76 13.66
CA GLY A 28 -2.72 18.78 13.41
C GLY A 28 -2.97 19.68 14.59
N MET A 29 -3.62 20.79 14.34
CA MET A 29 -3.94 21.75 15.38
C MET A 29 -5.34 22.36 15.15
N ARG A 30 -6.12 22.44 16.24
CA ARG A 30 -7.44 23.03 16.19
C ARG A 30 -7.40 24.55 16.43
N PHE A 31 -7.99 25.29 15.51
CA PHE A 31 -8.21 26.74 15.56
C PHE A 31 -9.71 27.03 15.47
N GLY A 32 -10.38 27.12 16.60
CA GLY A 32 -11.83 27.29 16.62
C GLY A 32 -12.55 26.11 15.94
N LYS A 33 -13.20 26.38 14.81
CA LYS A 33 -13.91 25.38 13.99
C LYS A 33 -13.01 24.69 12.96
N PHE A 34 -11.79 25.14 12.76
CA PHE A 34 -10.86 24.60 11.76
C PHE A 34 -9.82 23.71 12.42
N THR A 35 -9.53 22.59 11.79
CA THR A 35 -8.45 21.67 12.21
C THR A 35 -7.64 21.30 10.98
N PRO A 36 -6.63 22.10 10.59
CA PRO A 36 -5.66 21.70 9.61
C PRO A 36 -4.83 20.51 10.13
N HIS A 37 -4.42 19.65 9.23
CA HIS A 37 -3.56 18.51 9.52
C HIS A 37 -2.65 18.19 8.34
N ILE A 38 -1.57 17.50 8.65
CA ILE A 38 -0.61 16.96 7.71
C ILE A 38 -0.29 15.53 8.11
N THR A 39 -0.21 14.63 7.12
CA THR A 39 0.18 13.24 7.31
C THR A 39 1.23 12.88 6.27
N TYR A 40 2.27 12.20 6.70
CA TYR A 40 3.24 11.55 5.82
C TYR A 40 3.19 10.05 6.08
N GLU A 41 3.10 9.26 5.03
CA GLU A 41 3.01 7.81 5.08
C GLU A 41 3.97 7.17 4.08
N VAL A 42 4.48 6.00 4.43
CA VAL A 42 5.36 5.18 3.59
C VAL A 42 4.89 3.74 3.69
N GLU A 43 4.84 3.07 2.56
CA GLU A 43 4.58 1.65 2.45
C GLU A 43 5.61 0.99 1.54
N GLU A 44 6.27 -0.04 2.06
CA GLU A 44 7.29 -0.83 1.37
C GLU A 44 6.89 -2.30 1.37
N ALA A 45 7.03 -2.96 0.24
CA ALA A 45 6.91 -4.41 0.14
C ALA A 45 8.09 -4.98 -0.63
N ASP A 46 8.76 -5.97 -0.04
CA ASP A 46 9.93 -6.65 -0.61
C ASP A 46 9.54 -8.05 -1.11
N ASN A 47 9.75 -8.29 -2.38
CA ASN A 47 9.45 -9.56 -3.04
C ASN A 47 10.65 -10.51 -3.16
N GLY A 48 11.81 -10.15 -2.62
CA GLY A 48 13.05 -10.93 -2.78
C GLY A 48 12.97 -12.37 -2.28
N THR A 49 12.33 -12.59 -1.12
CA THR A 49 12.12 -13.94 -0.58
C THR A 49 11.18 -14.76 -1.47
N GLN A 50 10.11 -14.17 -1.97
CA GLN A 50 9.09 -14.81 -2.81
C GLN A 50 9.67 -15.18 -4.17
N LEU A 51 10.44 -14.29 -4.79
CA LEU A 51 11.17 -14.57 -6.02
C LEU A 51 12.18 -15.70 -5.81
N GLY A 52 12.88 -15.74 -4.67
CA GLY A 52 13.79 -16.81 -4.30
C GLY A 52 13.09 -18.16 -4.18
N LEU A 53 11.91 -18.20 -3.55
CA LEU A 53 11.11 -19.43 -3.43
C LEU A 53 10.65 -19.95 -4.81
N VAL A 54 10.15 -19.06 -5.68
CA VAL A 54 9.75 -19.44 -7.04
C VAL A 54 10.94 -19.90 -7.86
N ALA A 55 12.08 -19.20 -7.77
CA ALA A 55 13.31 -19.55 -8.49
C ALA A 55 13.92 -20.91 -8.05
N ALA A 56 13.63 -21.35 -6.83
CA ALA A 56 14.04 -22.66 -6.33
C ALA A 56 13.24 -23.83 -6.93
N LEU A 57 12.06 -23.55 -7.52
CA LEU A 57 11.26 -24.56 -8.20
C LEU A 57 11.86 -24.90 -9.58
N PRO A 58 11.74 -26.16 -10.05
CA PRO A 58 12.17 -26.49 -11.40
C PRO A 58 11.34 -25.74 -12.44
N LEU A 59 12.00 -25.06 -13.37
CA LEU A 59 11.34 -24.31 -14.44
C LEU A 59 10.45 -25.22 -15.31
N THR A 60 10.87 -26.46 -15.49
CA THR A 60 10.14 -27.47 -16.26
C THR A 60 10.17 -28.81 -15.51
N ILE A 61 9.12 -29.58 -15.65
CA ILE A 61 9.06 -30.98 -15.25
C ILE A 61 8.83 -31.84 -16.49
N SER A 62 9.24 -33.09 -16.45
CA SER A 62 9.01 -34.08 -17.51
C SER A 62 8.38 -35.30 -16.88
N THR A 63 7.07 -35.37 -16.90
CA THR A 63 6.29 -36.50 -16.35
C THR A 63 5.97 -37.55 -17.39
N GLY A 64 6.22 -37.25 -18.68
CA GLY A 64 5.77 -38.03 -19.83
C GLY A 64 4.34 -37.72 -20.26
N GLU A 65 3.64 -36.82 -19.53
CA GLU A 65 2.28 -36.38 -19.81
C GLU A 65 2.26 -34.90 -20.19
N ALA A 66 2.08 -34.61 -21.50
CA ALA A 66 2.21 -33.24 -22.05
C ALA A 66 1.26 -32.21 -21.37
N VAL A 67 0.06 -32.65 -20.96
CA VAL A 67 -0.89 -31.76 -20.25
C VAL A 67 -0.36 -31.39 -18.86
N THR A 68 0.21 -32.33 -18.14
CA THR A 68 0.80 -32.10 -16.81
C THR A 68 2.00 -31.18 -16.89
N ASP A 69 2.87 -31.41 -17.84
CA ASP A 69 4.08 -30.61 -18.05
C ASP A 69 3.72 -29.16 -18.46
N ALA A 70 2.71 -28.98 -19.32
CA ALA A 70 2.21 -27.67 -19.71
C ALA A 70 1.52 -26.93 -18.55
N THR A 71 0.76 -27.65 -17.73
CA THR A 71 0.10 -27.07 -16.52
C THR A 71 1.14 -26.59 -15.53
N TRP A 72 2.21 -27.36 -15.29
CA TRP A 72 3.30 -26.94 -14.43
C TRP A 72 3.97 -25.66 -14.93
N ALA A 73 4.30 -25.58 -16.20
CA ALA A 73 4.89 -24.38 -16.79
C ALA A 73 3.99 -23.14 -16.61
N SER A 74 2.68 -23.31 -16.76
CA SER A 74 1.71 -22.24 -16.52
C SER A 74 1.67 -21.80 -15.05
N ILE A 75 1.66 -22.74 -14.12
CA ILE A 75 1.70 -22.45 -12.68
C ILE A 75 2.99 -21.72 -12.31
N TYR A 76 4.13 -22.18 -12.80
CA TYR A 76 5.41 -21.53 -12.56
C TYR A 76 5.41 -20.08 -13.05
N GLN A 77 5.01 -19.82 -14.29
CA GLN A 77 4.97 -18.48 -14.87
C GLN A 77 4.00 -17.57 -14.12
N THR A 78 2.84 -18.09 -13.73
CA THR A 78 1.86 -17.35 -12.95
C THR A 78 2.41 -16.97 -11.57
N SER A 79 3.01 -17.91 -10.87
CA SER A 79 3.62 -17.67 -9.55
C SER A 79 4.76 -16.67 -9.61
N ALA A 80 5.62 -16.78 -10.63
CA ALA A 80 6.71 -15.83 -10.86
C ALA A 80 6.18 -14.43 -11.17
N GLY A 81 5.14 -14.33 -11.99
CA GLY A 81 4.47 -13.06 -12.32
C GLY A 81 3.82 -12.40 -11.09
N ILE A 82 3.16 -13.19 -10.25
CA ILE A 82 2.57 -12.69 -8.99
C ILE A 82 3.69 -12.19 -8.05
N ALA A 83 4.72 -12.98 -7.84
CA ALA A 83 5.84 -12.60 -6.97
C ALA A 83 6.54 -11.32 -7.45
N ALA A 84 6.75 -11.19 -8.78
CA ALA A 84 7.43 -10.03 -9.35
C ALA A 84 6.62 -8.71 -9.24
N GLN A 85 5.29 -8.79 -9.09
CA GLN A 85 4.41 -7.61 -9.01
C GLN A 85 4.10 -7.16 -7.58
N GLN A 86 4.70 -7.78 -6.57
CA GLN A 86 4.42 -7.45 -5.17
C GLN A 86 5.43 -6.45 -4.57
N GLU A 87 6.44 -6.07 -5.33
CA GLU A 87 7.35 -5.01 -4.90
C GLU A 87 6.62 -3.67 -4.88
N LEU A 88 6.74 -2.97 -3.77
CA LEU A 88 6.09 -1.69 -3.55
C LEU A 88 7.03 -0.78 -2.77
N ASP A 89 7.18 0.45 -3.21
CA ASP A 89 7.90 1.51 -2.48
C ASP A 89 7.17 2.83 -2.75
N VAL A 90 6.19 3.10 -1.91
CA VAL A 90 5.29 4.25 -2.09
C VAL A 90 5.34 5.15 -0.87
N SER A 91 5.44 6.43 -1.11
CA SER A 91 5.24 7.46 -0.11
C SER A 91 4.07 8.37 -0.44
N ALA A 92 3.44 8.94 0.58
CA ALA A 92 2.37 9.89 0.37
C ALA A 92 2.40 11.04 1.39
N LEU A 93 2.19 12.24 0.89
CA LEU A 93 2.01 13.45 1.69
C LEU A 93 0.57 13.93 1.57
N THR A 94 -0.14 13.94 2.69
CA THR A 94 -1.51 14.47 2.77
C THR A 94 -1.53 15.78 3.55
N VAL A 95 -2.14 16.79 2.97
CA VAL A 95 -2.48 18.05 3.67
C VAL A 95 -3.97 18.21 3.62
N GLY A 96 -4.57 18.44 4.77
CA GLY A 96 -6.03 18.54 4.85
C GLY A 96 -6.53 19.54 5.89
N ILE A 97 -7.82 19.78 5.81
CA ILE A 97 -8.53 20.62 6.77
C ILE A 97 -9.89 20.01 7.08
N ARG A 98 -10.21 19.99 8.37
CA ARG A 98 -11.55 19.70 8.86
C ARG A 98 -12.19 21.02 9.31
N TYR A 99 -13.44 21.25 8.92
CA TYR A 99 -14.27 22.36 9.36
C TYR A 99 -15.50 21.83 10.12
N ASP A 100 -15.56 22.09 11.43
CA ASP A 100 -16.69 21.74 12.28
C ASP A 100 -17.79 22.81 12.10
N VAL A 101 -18.79 22.54 11.28
CA VAL A 101 -19.91 23.46 10.97
C VAL A 101 -20.74 23.69 12.22
N GLU A 102 -21.15 22.57 12.88
CA GLU A 102 -21.92 22.53 14.13
C GLU A 102 -21.64 21.22 14.87
N PRO A 103 -22.07 21.07 16.13
CA PRO A 103 -21.93 19.81 16.84
C PRO A 103 -22.52 18.63 16.06
N GLY A 104 -21.71 17.61 15.81
CA GLY A 104 -22.08 16.44 15.03
C GLY A 104 -21.99 16.60 13.50
N PHE A 105 -21.67 17.79 12.97
CA PHE A 105 -21.53 18.01 11.53
C PHE A 105 -20.20 18.67 11.18
N ALA A 106 -19.40 17.99 10.34
CA ALA A 106 -18.11 18.49 9.87
C ALA A 106 -17.88 18.18 8.40
N LEU A 107 -17.20 19.10 7.73
CA LEU A 107 -16.66 18.96 6.37
C LEU A 107 -15.17 18.66 6.45
N LYS A 108 -14.67 17.85 5.53
CA LYS A 108 -13.23 17.54 5.37
C LYS A 108 -12.82 17.71 3.93
N THR A 109 -11.63 18.22 3.72
CA THR A 109 -10.99 18.27 2.40
C THR A 109 -9.51 17.97 2.57
N ASP A 110 -9.02 17.01 1.79
CA ASP A 110 -7.63 16.57 1.82
C ASP A 110 -7.08 16.54 0.40
N VAL A 111 -5.82 16.94 0.24
CA VAL A 111 -5.02 16.71 -0.96
C VAL A 111 -3.89 15.79 -0.58
N THR A 112 -3.75 14.69 -1.33
CA THR A 112 -2.69 13.71 -1.15
C THR A 112 -1.85 13.64 -2.41
N TRP A 113 -0.54 13.74 -2.27
CA TRP A 113 0.45 13.49 -3.31
C TRP A 113 1.07 12.13 -3.03
N TYR A 114 0.92 11.23 -3.99
CA TYR A 114 1.56 9.91 -3.99
C TYR A 114 2.80 9.95 -4.87
N SER A 115 3.88 9.35 -4.41
CA SER A 115 5.11 9.08 -5.16
C SER A 115 5.44 7.60 -5.07
N ASP A 116 5.69 6.98 -6.23
CA ASP A 116 6.11 5.58 -6.36
C ASP A 116 7.60 5.57 -6.76
N ASP A 117 8.48 5.22 -5.82
CA ASP A 117 9.93 5.24 -6.05
C ASP A 117 10.40 4.14 -7.02
N LEU A 118 9.53 3.17 -7.35
CA LEU A 118 9.81 2.14 -8.37
C LEU A 118 9.40 2.59 -9.77
N ASN A 119 8.41 3.49 -9.89
CA ASN A 119 7.89 3.92 -11.18
C ASN A 119 7.18 5.28 -11.11
N ASP A 120 7.86 6.35 -11.48
CA ASP A 120 7.32 7.73 -11.50
C ASP A 120 6.01 7.88 -12.30
N LEU A 121 5.69 6.94 -13.22
CA LEU A 121 4.42 6.95 -13.96
C LEU A 121 3.21 6.65 -13.07
N ASN A 122 3.42 6.12 -11.88
CA ASN A 122 2.38 5.85 -10.90
C ASN A 122 2.16 7.03 -9.94
N ASP A 123 2.95 8.08 -10.02
CA ASP A 123 2.74 9.28 -9.23
C ASP A 123 1.35 9.86 -9.46
N ALA A 124 0.69 10.21 -8.38
CA ALA A 124 -0.69 10.68 -8.44
C ALA A 124 -0.99 11.79 -7.43
N THR A 125 -1.94 12.64 -7.78
CA THR A 125 -2.51 13.60 -6.83
C THR A 125 -3.99 13.31 -6.66
N LEU A 126 -4.43 13.14 -5.42
CA LEU A 126 -5.80 12.82 -5.07
C LEU A 126 -6.41 13.93 -4.23
N LEU A 127 -7.57 14.44 -4.66
CA LEU A 127 -8.42 15.34 -3.87
C LEU A 127 -9.55 14.51 -3.23
N LYS A 128 -9.66 14.57 -1.91
CA LYS A 128 -10.74 13.93 -1.12
C LYS A 128 -11.61 15.02 -0.50
N VAL A 129 -12.93 14.87 -0.62
CA VAL A 129 -13.92 15.71 0.07
C VAL A 129 -14.87 14.78 0.81
N GLY A 130 -15.11 15.08 2.07
CA GLY A 130 -15.95 14.25 2.93
C GLY A 130 -16.85 15.06 3.86
N VAL A 131 -17.94 14.42 4.26
CA VAL A 131 -18.90 14.94 5.25
C VAL A 131 -18.98 13.93 6.38
N ASN A 132 -18.80 14.40 7.61
CA ASN A 132 -19.04 13.60 8.82
C ASN A 132 -20.29 14.13 9.50
N TYR A 133 -21.26 13.25 9.72
CA TYR A 133 -22.48 13.57 10.47
C TYR A 133 -22.71 12.53 11.56
N THR A 134 -22.97 13.01 12.78
CA THR A 134 -23.28 12.15 13.94
C THR A 134 -24.63 12.58 14.50
N PHE A 135 -25.57 11.65 14.63
CA PHE A 135 -26.93 11.85 15.15
C PHE A 135 -27.13 11.09 16.47
#